data_82ee0ca60e5767245486fe8d64c29df3
#
_entry.id   82ee0ca60e5767245486fe8d64c29df3
#
_cell.length_a   1.000
_cell.length_b   1.000
_cell.length_c   1.000
_cell.angle_alpha   90.00
_cell.angle_beta   90.00
_cell.angle_gamma   90.00
#
_symmetry.space_group_name_H-M   'P 1'
#
loop_
_entity.id
_entity.type
_entity.pdbx_description
1 polymer ?
#
loop_
_entity_poly.entity_id
_entity_poly.type
_entity_poly.pdbx_seq_one_letter_code
_entity_poly.pdbx_strand_id
1 'polypeptide(L)'
;IITFIIIIAIAYAISSKNKHTPIRPVQTYQPASNFDSEENVERKVKAVDEMFNKEEFLSWTRSLFVKLQEAWTARDWSTIRVFETNELFEQHQKQLQGYIDRKQINVMERICVLSVKLADFKQTGNKDVLTVVLKSRMNDYIIDETTGKIVKGDKTTDRYSTYKLDFIRTTGEKTKPGSIEINTTNCPN
;
A
#
# COMPACT_ATOMS: atom_id res chain seq x y z
N ILE A 1 11.37 -14.00 -9.22
CA ILE A 1 11.51 -12.85 -8.28
C ILE A 1 10.95 -11.67 -9.03
N ILE A 2 9.85 -11.09 -8.51
CA ILE A 2 9.36 -9.81 -9.00
C ILE A 2 10.37 -8.78 -8.54
N THR A 3 11.08 -8.19 -9.47
CA THR A 3 12.09 -7.16 -9.21
C THR A 3 11.45 -5.76 -9.07
N PHE A 4 10.23 -5.69 -8.56
CA PHE A 4 9.61 -4.41 -8.24
C PHE A 4 9.93 -4.01 -6.80
N ILE A 5 10.69 -2.96 -6.64
CA ILE A 5 10.90 -2.26 -5.36
C ILE A 5 9.74 -1.26 -5.21
N ILE A 6 9.11 -1.23 -4.05
CA ILE A 6 7.96 -0.36 -3.80
C ILE A 6 8.44 1.04 -3.45
N ILE A 7 7.86 2.03 -4.12
CA ILE A 7 7.74 3.38 -3.58
C ILE A 7 6.28 3.60 -3.23
N ILE A 8 5.94 3.61 -1.95
CA ILE A 8 4.63 4.11 -1.53
C ILE A 8 4.70 5.63 -1.55
N ALA A 9 4.26 6.24 -2.64
CA ALA A 9 4.02 7.67 -2.65
C ALA A 9 2.67 7.92 -1.98
N ILE A 10 2.72 8.47 -0.77
CA ILE A 10 1.71 9.25 -0.06
C ILE A 10 0.28 8.68 -0.11
N ALA A 11 -0.14 8.08 1.01
CA ALA A 11 -1.53 7.85 1.31
C ALA A 11 -2.27 9.19 1.45
N TYR A 12 -3.06 9.59 0.47
CA TYR A 12 -4.11 10.57 0.69
C TYR A 12 -5.25 9.86 1.43
N ALA A 13 -5.20 9.87 2.76
CA ALA A 13 -6.33 9.48 3.57
C ALA A 13 -7.41 10.56 3.42
N ILE A 14 -8.35 10.36 2.50
CA ILE A 14 -9.61 11.08 2.53
C ILE A 14 -10.42 10.43 3.66
N SER A 15 -10.24 10.96 4.88
CA SER A 15 -11.04 10.57 6.03
C SER A 15 -12.45 11.11 5.84
N SER A 16 -13.37 10.28 5.37
CA SER A 16 -14.80 10.55 5.48
C SER A 16 -15.22 10.32 6.93
N LYS A 17 -15.30 11.39 7.73
CA LYS A 17 -16.00 11.38 9.01
C LYS A 17 -17.49 11.27 8.75
N ASN A 18 -18.06 10.08 8.87
CA ASN A 18 -19.51 9.94 8.95
C ASN A 18 -20.01 10.54 10.28
N LYS A 19 -20.39 11.80 10.27
CA LYS A 19 -21.39 12.34 11.20
C LYS A 19 -22.75 12.09 10.57
N HIS A 20 -23.65 11.43 11.28
CA HIS A 20 -25.06 11.35 10.92
C HIS A 20 -25.63 12.75 10.72
N THR A 21 -25.80 13.15 9.48
CA THR A 21 -26.60 14.29 9.03
C THR A 21 -27.55 13.81 7.95
N PRO A 22 -28.80 14.33 7.89
CA PRO A 22 -29.85 13.79 7.02
C PRO A 22 -29.47 13.92 5.54
N ILE A 23 -29.87 12.90 4.80
CA ILE A 23 -29.60 12.59 3.41
C ILE A 23 -29.85 13.81 2.51
N ARG A 24 -28.79 14.48 2.06
CA ARG A 24 -28.76 15.16 0.78
C ARG A 24 -28.16 14.18 -0.23
N PRO A 25 -28.65 14.14 -1.51
CA PRO A 25 -28.05 13.29 -2.51
C PRO A 25 -26.56 13.66 -2.62
N VAL A 26 -25.70 12.71 -2.24
CA VAL A 26 -24.25 12.83 -2.35
C VAL A 26 -23.97 12.87 -3.84
N GLN A 27 -23.59 14.05 -4.36
CA GLN A 27 -22.82 14.08 -5.59
C GLN A 27 -21.59 13.21 -5.32
N THR A 28 -21.55 12.05 -5.97
CA THR A 28 -20.37 11.21 -6.03
C THR A 28 -19.27 12.04 -6.66
N TYR A 29 -18.40 12.61 -5.83
CA TYR A 29 -17.14 13.16 -6.29
C TYR A 29 -16.34 11.96 -6.84
N GLN A 30 -16.47 11.75 -8.14
CA GLN A 30 -15.48 10.98 -8.88
C GLN A 30 -14.28 11.92 -9.01
N PRO A 31 -13.16 11.66 -8.33
CA PRO A 31 -11.93 12.33 -8.70
C PRO A 31 -11.76 12.00 -10.18
N ALA A 32 -11.69 13.03 -11.03
CA ALA A 32 -11.24 12.87 -12.40
C ALA A 32 -9.80 12.37 -12.33
N SER A 33 -9.63 11.07 -12.15
CA SER A 33 -8.33 10.44 -12.23
C SER A 33 -8.00 10.37 -13.71
N ASN A 34 -6.98 11.12 -14.13
CA ASN A 34 -6.33 10.97 -15.44
C ASN A 34 -5.58 9.61 -15.52
N PHE A 35 -6.18 8.56 -14.94
CA PHE A 35 -5.63 7.22 -15.01
C PHE A 35 -6.12 6.54 -16.28
N ASP A 36 -5.23 5.78 -16.89
CA ASP A 36 -5.56 4.89 -18.01
C ASP A 36 -6.57 3.81 -17.56
N SER A 37 -7.25 3.20 -18.54
CA SER A 37 -8.01 1.98 -18.25
C SER A 37 -7.06 0.86 -17.81
N GLU A 38 -7.54 -0.01 -16.93
CA GLU A 38 -6.74 -1.11 -16.39
C GLU A 38 -6.21 -2.02 -17.51
N GLU A 39 -7.03 -2.28 -18.55
CA GLU A 39 -6.64 -3.05 -19.73
C GLU A 39 -5.54 -2.36 -20.53
N ASN A 40 -5.58 -1.04 -20.65
CA ASN A 40 -4.54 -0.28 -21.34
C ASN A 40 -3.22 -0.32 -20.58
N VAL A 41 -3.26 -0.20 -19.25
CA VAL A 41 -2.08 -0.32 -18.38
C VAL A 41 -1.48 -1.72 -18.51
N GLU A 42 -2.29 -2.78 -18.41
CA GLU A 42 -1.84 -4.17 -18.57
C GLU A 42 -1.15 -4.38 -19.91
N ARG A 43 -1.74 -3.89 -21.00
CA ARG A 43 -1.15 -3.98 -22.35
C ARG A 43 0.21 -3.29 -22.43
N LYS A 44 0.35 -2.09 -21.82
CA LYS A 44 1.63 -1.36 -21.78
C LYS A 44 2.71 -2.15 -21.02
N VAL A 45 2.36 -2.76 -19.89
CA VAL A 45 3.29 -3.58 -19.12
C VAL A 45 3.69 -4.82 -19.91
N LYS A 46 2.73 -5.54 -20.51
CA LYS A 46 2.97 -6.74 -21.31
C LYS A 46 3.81 -6.46 -22.58
N ALA A 47 3.75 -5.26 -23.13
CA ALA A 47 4.59 -4.87 -24.25
C ALA A 47 6.09 -4.88 -23.92
N VAL A 48 6.46 -4.68 -22.66
CA VAL A 48 7.85 -4.70 -22.18
C VAL A 48 8.17 -5.92 -21.31
N ASP A 49 7.15 -6.65 -20.86
CA ASP A 49 7.27 -7.81 -19.98
C ASP A 49 6.15 -8.83 -20.29
N GLU A 50 6.39 -9.70 -21.26
CA GLU A 50 5.42 -10.70 -21.71
C GLU A 50 4.95 -11.66 -20.62
N MET A 51 5.82 -11.90 -19.61
CA MET A 51 5.53 -12.81 -18.49
C MET A 51 4.76 -12.13 -17.35
N PHE A 52 4.44 -10.84 -17.48
CA PHE A 52 3.65 -10.14 -16.47
C PHE A 52 2.24 -10.75 -16.37
N ASN A 53 1.88 -11.17 -15.15
CA ASN A 53 0.54 -11.67 -14.82
C ASN A 53 -0.13 -10.67 -13.87
N LYS A 54 -1.17 -10.01 -14.37
CA LYS A 54 -1.90 -8.99 -13.62
C LYS A 54 -2.54 -9.54 -12.35
N GLU A 55 -3.21 -10.68 -12.44
CA GLU A 55 -3.93 -11.29 -11.33
C GLU A 55 -3.00 -11.66 -10.19
N GLU A 56 -1.88 -12.29 -10.52
CA GLU A 56 -0.84 -12.64 -9.56
C GLU A 56 -0.22 -11.39 -8.93
N PHE A 57 0.09 -10.39 -9.72
CA PHE A 57 0.67 -9.13 -9.23
C PHE A 57 -0.29 -8.39 -8.29
N LEU A 58 -1.58 -8.30 -8.62
CA LEU A 58 -2.58 -7.66 -7.77
C LEU A 58 -2.84 -8.48 -6.49
N SER A 59 -2.81 -9.81 -6.56
CA SER A 59 -2.90 -10.68 -5.39
C SER A 59 -1.71 -10.49 -4.45
N TRP A 60 -0.51 -10.47 -4.99
CA TRP A 60 0.71 -10.16 -4.25
C TRP A 60 0.65 -8.77 -3.60
N THR A 61 0.20 -7.75 -4.33
CA THR A 61 0.04 -6.38 -3.81
C THR A 61 -0.91 -6.34 -2.61
N ARG A 62 -2.01 -7.11 -2.63
CA ARG A 62 -2.94 -7.25 -1.48
C ARG A 62 -2.22 -7.78 -0.25
N SER A 63 -1.52 -8.89 -0.41
CA SER A 63 -0.82 -9.56 0.69
C SER A 63 0.30 -8.69 1.25
N LEU A 64 1.02 -8.01 0.36
CA LEU A 64 2.07 -7.07 0.77
C LEU A 64 1.51 -5.91 1.57
N PHE A 65 0.37 -5.31 1.12
CA PHE A 65 -0.27 -4.23 1.85
C PHE A 65 -0.63 -4.64 3.28
N VAL A 66 -1.20 -5.85 3.47
CA VAL A 66 -1.52 -6.37 4.81
C VAL A 66 -0.26 -6.50 5.65
N LYS A 67 0.80 -7.09 5.11
CA LYS A 67 2.09 -7.21 5.81
C LYS A 67 2.68 -5.86 6.23
N LEU A 68 2.57 -4.84 5.39
CA LEU A 68 3.02 -3.48 5.71
C LEU A 68 2.26 -2.94 6.94
N GLN A 69 0.94 -3.13 7.01
CA GLN A 69 0.14 -2.65 8.15
C GLN A 69 0.43 -3.45 9.44
N GLU A 70 0.67 -4.75 9.32
CA GLU A 70 1.06 -5.61 10.45
C GLU A 70 2.43 -5.24 10.99
N ALA A 71 3.43 -5.06 10.12
CA ALA A 71 4.77 -4.63 10.48
C ALA A 71 4.77 -3.23 11.14
N TRP A 72 3.92 -2.34 10.65
CA TRP A 72 3.71 -1.02 11.24
C TRP A 72 3.22 -1.12 12.68
N THR A 73 2.16 -1.90 12.90
CA THR A 73 1.60 -2.11 14.24
C THR A 73 2.59 -2.78 15.19
N ALA A 74 3.34 -3.77 14.68
CA ALA A 74 4.39 -4.45 15.44
C ALA A 74 5.63 -3.58 15.70
N ARG A 75 5.74 -2.43 15.01
CA ARG A 75 6.94 -1.57 15.00
C ARG A 75 8.20 -2.30 14.53
N ASP A 76 8.01 -3.36 13.74
CA ASP A 76 9.08 -4.14 13.11
C ASP A 76 9.17 -3.79 11.62
N TRP A 77 9.73 -2.62 11.34
CA TRP A 77 9.85 -2.14 9.99
C TRP A 77 11.01 -2.80 9.21
N SER A 78 11.92 -3.45 9.91
CA SER A 78 13.06 -4.15 9.29
C SER A 78 12.62 -5.27 8.34
N THR A 79 11.51 -5.95 8.63
CA THR A 79 10.97 -7.06 7.83
C THR A 79 10.49 -6.64 6.45
N ILE A 80 10.19 -5.36 6.25
CA ILE A 80 9.72 -4.83 4.97
C ILE A 80 10.77 -4.04 4.19
N ARG A 81 12.00 -3.95 4.72
CA ARG A 81 13.11 -3.20 4.12
C ARG A 81 13.33 -3.54 2.64
N VAL A 82 13.16 -4.79 2.28
CA VAL A 82 13.38 -5.28 0.90
C VAL A 82 12.32 -4.83 -0.10
N PHE A 83 11.19 -4.33 0.38
CA PHE A 83 10.07 -3.86 -0.45
C PHE A 83 10.04 -2.35 -0.63
N GLU A 84 10.97 -1.61 -0.03
CA GLU A 84 10.98 -0.15 -0.07
C GLU A 84 12.29 0.40 -0.62
N THR A 85 12.21 1.58 -1.25
CA THR A 85 13.43 2.35 -1.53
C THR A 85 14.05 2.84 -0.23
N ASN A 86 15.33 3.24 -0.29
CA ASN A 86 16.03 3.77 0.88
C ASN A 86 15.30 4.97 1.48
N GLU A 87 14.89 5.89 0.63
CA GLU A 87 14.23 7.14 1.03
C GLU A 87 12.90 6.88 1.73
N LEU A 88 12.11 5.93 1.20
CA LEU A 88 10.83 5.58 1.79
C LEU A 88 11.01 4.85 3.13
N PHE A 89 11.94 3.90 3.16
CA PHE A 89 12.26 3.16 4.37
C PHE A 89 12.70 4.09 5.51
N GLU A 90 13.61 5.04 5.23
CA GLU A 90 14.07 6.03 6.20
C GLU A 90 12.92 6.92 6.70
N GLN A 91 12.02 7.33 5.79
CA GLN A 91 10.85 8.12 6.15
C GLN A 91 9.92 7.36 7.10
N HIS A 92 9.61 6.09 6.80
CA HIS A 92 8.74 5.26 7.64
C HIS A 92 9.39 4.94 8.98
N GLN A 93 10.69 4.60 8.97
CA GLN A 93 11.46 4.36 10.19
C GLN A 93 11.44 5.58 11.12
N LYS A 94 11.62 6.78 10.57
CA LYS A 94 11.52 8.03 11.34
C LYS A 94 10.13 8.25 11.94
N GLN A 95 9.07 7.93 11.19
CA GLN A 95 7.70 8.06 11.70
C GLN A 95 7.44 7.06 12.83
N LEU A 96 7.88 5.80 12.69
CA LEU A 96 7.75 4.78 13.73
C LEU A 96 8.56 5.15 14.98
N GLN A 97 9.78 5.69 14.80
CA GLN A 97 10.57 6.17 15.94
C GLN A 97 9.82 7.24 16.72
N GLY A 98 9.09 8.14 16.05
CA GLY A 98 8.25 9.13 16.72
C GLY A 98 7.12 8.52 17.57
N TYR A 99 6.57 7.34 17.22
CA TYR A 99 5.64 6.61 18.08
C TYR A 99 6.35 5.97 19.27
N ILE A 100 7.51 5.37 19.05
CA ILE A 100 8.35 4.77 20.09
C ILE A 100 8.74 5.79 21.16
N ASP A 101 9.20 6.96 20.74
CA ASP A 101 9.64 8.05 21.63
C ASP A 101 8.49 8.54 22.52
N ARG A 102 7.26 8.53 22.01
CA ARG A 102 6.05 8.91 22.77
C ARG A 102 5.43 7.76 23.55
N LYS A 103 6.06 6.58 23.57
CA LYS A 103 5.51 5.34 24.15
C LYS A 103 4.08 5.06 23.62
N GLN A 104 3.91 5.13 22.32
CA GLN A 104 2.65 4.92 21.62
C GLN A 104 2.77 3.81 20.61
N ILE A 105 1.67 3.10 20.37
CA ILE A 105 1.53 2.15 19.28
C ILE A 105 0.39 2.63 18.38
N ASN A 106 0.66 2.79 17.09
CA ASN A 106 -0.40 2.98 16.12
C ASN A 106 -0.87 1.60 15.66
N VAL A 107 -2.06 1.24 16.05
CA VAL A 107 -2.65 -0.09 15.81
C VAL A 107 -3.49 -0.04 14.53
N MET A 108 -3.16 -0.93 13.61
CA MET A 108 -3.92 -1.24 12.40
C MET A 108 -4.50 -2.64 12.56
N GLU A 109 -5.82 -2.76 12.68
CA GLU A 109 -6.47 -4.06 12.81
C GLU A 109 -7.71 -4.19 11.93
N ARG A 110 -8.22 -5.42 11.77
CA ARG A 110 -9.34 -5.73 10.88
C ARG A 110 -9.11 -5.24 9.44
N ILE A 111 -7.88 -5.40 8.96
CA ILE A 111 -7.44 -4.93 7.65
C ILE A 111 -8.18 -5.71 6.57
N CYS A 112 -8.91 -4.99 5.72
CA CYS A 112 -9.62 -5.53 4.58
C CYS A 112 -9.26 -4.74 3.32
N VAL A 113 -8.67 -5.39 2.34
CA VAL A 113 -8.39 -4.80 1.02
C VAL A 113 -9.64 -4.96 0.16
N LEU A 114 -10.33 -3.87 -0.10
CA LEU A 114 -11.59 -3.81 -0.84
C LEU A 114 -11.38 -3.93 -2.35
N SER A 115 -10.37 -3.25 -2.87
CA SER A 115 -10.00 -3.34 -4.29
C SER A 115 -8.53 -2.97 -4.50
N VAL A 116 -7.95 -3.56 -5.55
CA VAL A 116 -6.63 -3.21 -6.07
C VAL A 116 -6.74 -3.19 -7.58
N LYS A 117 -6.26 -2.12 -8.22
CA LYS A 117 -6.35 -1.92 -9.67
C LYS A 117 -5.07 -1.30 -10.21
N LEU A 118 -4.66 -1.72 -11.40
CA LEU A 118 -3.64 -1.01 -12.17
C LEU A 118 -4.19 0.38 -12.54
N ALA A 119 -3.35 1.40 -12.43
CA ALA A 119 -3.78 2.79 -12.67
C ALA A 119 -2.94 3.52 -13.72
N ASP A 120 -1.64 3.25 -13.80
CA ASP A 120 -0.75 3.87 -14.77
C ASP A 120 0.52 3.03 -14.94
N PHE A 121 1.16 3.13 -16.09
CA PHE A 121 2.49 2.58 -16.36
C PHE A 121 3.32 3.57 -17.15
N LYS A 122 4.50 3.89 -16.64
CA LYS A 122 5.44 4.83 -17.24
C LYS A 122 6.86 4.28 -17.23
N GLN A 123 7.60 4.61 -18.26
CA GLN A 123 9.04 4.46 -18.31
C GLN A 123 9.67 5.84 -18.16
N THR A 124 10.54 6.02 -17.16
CA THR A 124 11.19 7.30 -16.86
C THR A 124 12.67 7.07 -16.60
N GLY A 125 13.52 7.55 -17.50
CA GLY A 125 14.95 7.24 -17.48
C GLY A 125 15.19 5.74 -17.62
N ASN A 126 15.87 5.14 -16.64
CA ASN A 126 16.13 3.71 -16.59
C ASN A 126 15.16 2.95 -15.65
N LYS A 127 14.00 3.51 -15.37
CA LYS A 127 13.01 2.93 -14.46
C LYS A 127 11.68 2.70 -15.14
N ASP A 128 11.09 1.55 -14.90
CA ASP A 128 9.68 1.26 -15.13
C ASP A 128 8.93 1.55 -13.83
N VAL A 129 7.84 2.33 -13.92
CA VAL A 129 6.98 2.67 -12.79
C VAL A 129 5.57 2.19 -13.07
N LEU A 130 5.09 1.23 -12.28
CA LEU A 130 3.72 0.73 -12.32
C LEU A 130 2.94 1.27 -11.13
N THR A 131 1.93 2.10 -11.41
CA THR A 131 1.05 2.67 -10.40
C THR A 131 -0.16 1.79 -10.17
N VAL A 132 -0.47 1.56 -8.90
CA VAL A 132 -1.63 0.81 -8.43
C VAL A 132 -2.47 1.68 -7.50
N VAL A 133 -3.79 1.61 -7.62
CA VAL A 133 -4.72 2.20 -6.67
C VAL A 133 -5.33 1.09 -5.82
N LEU A 134 -5.14 1.18 -4.51
CA LEU A 134 -5.65 0.25 -3.52
C LEU A 134 -6.66 0.94 -2.61
N LYS A 135 -7.82 0.32 -2.42
CA LYS A 135 -8.81 0.76 -1.42
C LYS A 135 -8.85 -0.24 -0.29
N SER A 136 -8.80 0.26 0.93
CA SER A 136 -8.90 -0.56 2.13
C SER A 136 -9.92 -0.03 3.13
N ARG A 137 -10.28 -0.93 4.05
CA ARG A 137 -11.01 -0.64 5.27
C ARG A 137 -10.25 -1.27 6.43
N MET A 138 -10.05 -0.54 7.50
CA MET A 138 -9.40 -1.04 8.72
C MET A 138 -9.79 -0.19 9.93
N ASN A 139 -9.54 -0.68 11.12
CA ASN A 139 -9.53 0.17 12.30
C ASN A 139 -8.12 0.73 12.48
N ASP A 140 -8.01 2.04 12.71
CA ASP A 140 -6.77 2.78 12.84
C ASP A 140 -6.86 3.68 14.07
N TYR A 141 -6.13 3.33 15.12
CA TYR A 141 -6.14 4.05 16.38
C TYR A 141 -4.76 3.98 17.05
N ILE A 142 -4.53 4.86 18.01
CA ILE A 142 -3.28 4.94 18.75
C ILE A 142 -3.56 4.61 20.22
N ILE A 143 -2.72 3.74 20.79
CA ILE A 143 -2.75 3.41 22.21
C ILE A 143 -1.48 3.91 22.91
N ASP A 144 -1.60 4.20 24.19
CA ASP A 144 -0.48 4.32 25.11
C ASP A 144 0.09 2.92 25.37
N GLU A 145 1.38 2.72 25.15
CA GLU A 145 2.06 1.43 25.25
C GLU A 145 2.04 0.84 26.67
N THR A 146 2.08 1.73 27.68
CA THR A 146 2.18 1.31 29.09
C THR A 146 0.82 0.90 29.64
N THR A 147 -0.23 1.67 29.31
CA THR A 147 -1.56 1.50 29.89
C THR A 147 -2.55 0.78 28.98
N GLY A 148 -2.23 0.63 27.70
CA GLY A 148 -3.13 0.11 26.67
C GLY A 148 -4.33 1.00 26.35
N LYS A 149 -4.44 2.19 26.94
CA LYS A 149 -5.55 3.11 26.72
C LYS A 149 -5.46 3.76 25.34
N ILE A 150 -6.61 3.93 24.69
CA ILE A 150 -6.67 4.64 23.42
C ILE A 150 -6.44 6.13 23.68
N VAL A 151 -5.43 6.69 23.01
CA VAL A 151 -5.09 8.13 23.04
C VAL A 151 -5.58 8.88 21.82
N LYS A 152 -5.86 8.16 20.71
CA LYS A 152 -6.41 8.75 19.50
C LYS A 152 -7.12 7.69 18.64
N GLY A 153 -8.24 8.07 18.00
CA GLY A 153 -9.05 7.15 17.20
C GLY A 153 -9.95 6.28 18.07
N ASP A 154 -10.43 5.17 17.49
CA ASP A 154 -11.37 4.27 18.14
C ASP A 154 -11.31 2.87 17.48
N LYS A 155 -11.56 1.82 18.28
CA LYS A 155 -11.50 0.42 17.83
C LYS A 155 -12.69 -0.03 16.99
N THR A 156 -13.79 0.72 17.02
CA THR A 156 -15.07 0.30 16.43
C THR A 156 -15.35 0.97 15.10
N THR A 157 -14.71 2.12 14.85
CA THR A 157 -14.92 2.89 13.62
C THR A 157 -14.07 2.37 12.49
N ASP A 158 -14.72 1.88 11.45
CA ASP A 158 -14.06 1.51 10.20
C ASP A 158 -13.55 2.75 9.47
N ARG A 159 -12.26 2.76 9.15
CA ARG A 159 -11.62 3.79 8.35
C ARG A 159 -11.43 3.30 6.92
N TYR A 160 -12.00 4.02 5.98
CA TYR A 160 -11.84 3.75 4.55
C TYR A 160 -10.73 4.64 3.99
N SER A 161 -9.77 4.04 3.31
CA SER A 161 -8.63 4.74 2.74
C SER A 161 -8.36 4.30 1.31
N THR A 162 -7.88 5.25 0.49
CA THR A 162 -7.38 4.97 -0.85
C THR A 162 -5.90 5.27 -0.89
N TYR A 163 -5.11 4.32 -1.36
CA TYR A 163 -3.66 4.41 -1.49
C TYR A 163 -3.28 4.40 -2.97
N LYS A 164 -2.32 5.23 -3.32
CA LYS A 164 -1.58 5.16 -4.57
C LYS A 164 -0.23 4.50 -4.26
N LEU A 165 0.04 3.37 -4.88
CA LEU A 165 1.29 2.62 -4.72
C LEU A 165 2.04 2.66 -6.04
N ASP A 166 3.25 3.19 -6.06
CA ASP A 166 4.13 3.15 -7.21
C ASP A 166 5.17 2.03 -7.02
N PHE A 167 5.18 1.06 -7.93
CA PHE A 167 6.12 -0.03 -7.98
C PHE A 167 7.18 0.27 -9.01
N ILE A 168 8.46 0.19 -8.62
CA ILE A 168 9.59 0.54 -9.48
C ILE A 168 10.46 -0.66 -9.73
N ARG A 169 10.95 -0.79 -10.97
CA ARG A 169 12.04 -1.69 -11.34
C ARG A 169 12.97 -1.01 -12.34
N THR A 170 14.16 -1.58 -12.54
CA THR A 170 15.03 -1.14 -13.61
C THR A 170 14.45 -1.53 -14.97
N THR A 171 14.47 -0.59 -15.92
CA THR A 171 14.01 -0.87 -17.30
C THR A 171 14.77 -2.05 -17.92
N GLY A 172 14.02 -2.97 -18.52
CA GLY A 172 14.57 -4.20 -19.10
C GLY A 172 14.57 -5.41 -18.15
N GLU A 173 14.36 -5.22 -16.86
CA GLU A 173 14.08 -6.33 -15.95
C GLU A 173 12.68 -6.90 -16.22
N LYS A 174 12.56 -8.23 -16.22
CA LYS A 174 11.33 -8.94 -16.56
C LYS A 174 10.90 -9.87 -15.45
N THR A 175 9.61 -10.13 -15.38
CA THR A 175 9.02 -11.14 -14.51
C THR A 175 9.61 -12.51 -14.81
N LYS A 176 10.01 -13.24 -13.78
CA LYS A 176 10.52 -14.62 -13.89
C LYS A 176 9.42 -15.61 -13.56
N PRO A 177 9.28 -16.72 -14.30
CA PRO A 177 8.31 -17.76 -13.98
C PRO A 177 8.45 -18.26 -12.53
N GLY A 178 7.33 -18.46 -11.84
CA GLY A 178 7.30 -18.96 -10.46
C GLY A 178 7.74 -17.97 -9.36
N SER A 179 7.86 -16.68 -9.68
CA SER A 179 8.43 -15.68 -8.77
C SER A 179 7.44 -15.01 -7.81
N ILE A 180 6.17 -15.39 -7.84
CA ILE A 180 5.11 -14.75 -7.03
C ILE A 180 4.67 -15.63 -5.85
N GLU A 181 5.59 -16.32 -5.21
CA GLU A 181 5.30 -16.82 -3.87
C GLU A 181 5.71 -15.76 -2.84
N ILE A 182 4.71 -15.19 -2.13
CA ILE A 182 4.98 -14.57 -0.84
C ILE A 182 5.19 -15.72 0.13
N ASN A 183 6.36 -16.34 0.06
CA ASN A 183 6.81 -17.18 1.16
C ASN A 183 7.03 -16.25 2.35
N THR A 184 6.17 -16.34 3.33
CA THR A 184 6.23 -15.59 4.59
C THR A 184 7.49 -15.91 5.40
N THR A 185 8.32 -16.82 4.94
CA THR A 185 9.52 -17.32 5.63
C THR A 185 10.83 -17.03 4.91
N ASN A 186 10.84 -16.69 3.63
CA ASN A 186 12.07 -16.37 2.92
C ASN A 186 11.89 -15.07 2.13
N CYS A 187 12.48 -13.99 2.62
CA CYS A 187 12.74 -12.80 1.83
C CYS A 187 13.65 -13.20 0.66
N PRO A 188 13.28 -12.96 -0.60
CA PRO A 188 14.24 -13.16 -1.70
C PRO A 188 15.29 -12.06 -1.58
N ASN A 189 16.51 -12.44 -1.20
CA ASN A 189 17.71 -11.63 -1.42
C ASN A 189 18.05 -11.61 -2.90
#